data_837bf013b78b8989f578883a12eba668
#
_entry.id   837bf013b78b8989f578883a12eba668
#
_cell.length_a   1.000
_cell.length_b   1.000
_cell.length_c   1.000
_cell.angle_alpha   90.00
_cell.angle_beta   90.00
_cell.angle_gamma   90.00
#
_symmetry.space_group_name_H-M   'P 1'
#
loop_
_entity.id
_entity.type
_entity.pdbx_description
1 polymer ?
#
loop_
_entity_poly.entity_id
_entity_poly.type
_entity_poly.pdbx_seq_one_letter_code
_entity_poly.pdbx_strand_id
1 'polypeptide(L)'
;MDQNRLDSLEMAKKRNKKVEITEEAIQKIPYIRYRDVPEQEYDIIQSLAKRVLELSRERNDSNEVAITYSYDPDMILAGEELVGVHFGNEHSVDPLADPQTFHLIMKSQECVVVSLHNHPSLSLVSLMDIRFFLRYHSIKLLVIVTNLGNVSYLVKSRKYDYASAIDFVNEVIAMHNEADNIRGYQKAVQYFLSNCHKVGIIYDNR
;
A
#
# COMPACT_ATOMS: atom_id res chain seq x y z
N MET A 1 2.11 -33.81 -14.72
CA MET A 1 1.95 -32.50 -14.12
C MET A 1 2.20 -32.66 -12.62
N ASP A 2 3.18 -31.98 -12.06
CA ASP A 2 3.66 -32.23 -10.70
C ASP A 2 2.60 -31.79 -9.67
N GLN A 3 2.23 -32.66 -8.73
CA GLN A 3 1.21 -32.42 -7.69
C GLN A 3 1.53 -31.14 -6.89
N ASN A 4 2.80 -30.92 -6.57
CA ASN A 4 3.27 -29.70 -5.90
C ASN A 4 3.00 -28.41 -6.70
N ARG A 5 2.88 -28.51 -8.03
CA ARG A 5 2.55 -27.39 -8.91
C ARG A 5 1.05 -27.11 -8.91
N LEU A 6 0.22 -28.14 -8.82
CA LEU A 6 -1.23 -28.02 -8.71
C LEU A 6 -1.62 -27.41 -7.34
N ASP A 7 -1.06 -27.96 -6.25
CA ASP A 7 -1.33 -27.47 -4.89
C ASP A 7 -0.92 -26.00 -4.70
N SER A 8 0.20 -25.57 -5.30
CA SER A 8 0.64 -24.17 -5.24
C SER A 8 -0.19 -23.24 -6.12
N LEU A 9 -0.76 -23.70 -7.22
CA LEU A 9 -1.70 -22.95 -8.06
C LEU A 9 -3.06 -22.79 -7.36
N GLU A 10 -3.53 -23.83 -6.68
CA GLU A 10 -4.75 -23.75 -5.88
C GLU A 10 -4.60 -22.83 -4.66
N MET A 11 -3.46 -22.87 -3.98
CA MET A 11 -3.15 -21.94 -2.90
C MET A 11 -3.06 -20.48 -3.40
N ALA A 12 -2.45 -20.24 -4.57
CA ALA A 12 -2.40 -18.91 -5.17
C ALA A 12 -3.80 -18.41 -5.58
N LYS A 13 -4.64 -19.29 -6.13
CA LYS A 13 -6.05 -18.98 -6.45
C LYS A 13 -6.87 -18.67 -5.20
N LYS A 14 -6.68 -19.41 -4.09
CA LYS A 14 -7.34 -19.13 -2.80
C LYS A 14 -6.90 -17.78 -2.20
N ARG A 15 -5.62 -17.43 -2.32
CA ARG A 15 -5.10 -16.14 -1.83
C ARG A 15 -5.63 -14.93 -2.61
N ASN A 16 -5.95 -15.11 -3.88
CA ASN A 16 -6.44 -14.04 -4.76
C ASN A 16 -7.97 -13.96 -4.84
N LYS A 17 -8.69 -14.75 -4.07
CA LYS A 17 -10.15 -14.68 -4.05
C LYS A 17 -10.60 -13.50 -3.20
N LYS A 18 -11.50 -12.68 -3.75
CA LYS A 18 -12.16 -11.59 -3.01
C LYS A 18 -12.83 -12.13 -1.75
N VAL A 19 -12.66 -11.40 -0.67
CA VAL A 19 -13.30 -11.63 0.64
C VAL A 19 -14.20 -10.46 0.94
N GLU A 20 -15.43 -10.72 1.35
CA GLU A 20 -16.37 -9.68 1.80
C GLU A 20 -15.89 -9.06 3.11
N ILE A 21 -16.01 -7.73 3.22
CA ILE A 21 -15.62 -7.00 4.43
C ILE A 21 -16.71 -7.15 5.48
N THR A 22 -16.34 -7.61 6.68
CA THR A 22 -17.21 -7.67 7.84
C THR A 22 -16.93 -6.56 8.84
N GLU A 23 -17.86 -6.31 9.74
CA GLU A 23 -17.66 -5.35 10.84
C GLU A 23 -16.48 -5.77 11.73
N GLU A 24 -16.35 -7.07 12.01
CA GLU A 24 -15.24 -7.62 12.79
C GLU A 24 -13.89 -7.34 12.12
N ALA A 25 -13.81 -7.40 10.79
CA ALA A 25 -12.59 -7.10 10.05
C ALA A 25 -12.18 -5.62 10.24
N ILE A 26 -13.15 -4.69 10.21
CA ILE A 26 -12.91 -3.26 10.43
C ILE A 26 -12.44 -3.01 11.87
N GLN A 27 -13.09 -3.64 12.86
CA GLN A 27 -12.74 -3.49 14.27
C GLN A 27 -11.38 -4.13 14.62
N LYS A 28 -10.98 -5.15 13.88
CA LYS A 28 -9.70 -5.86 14.06
C LYS A 28 -8.50 -5.05 13.62
N ILE A 29 -8.66 -4.01 12.79
CA ILE A 29 -7.53 -3.20 12.30
C ILE A 29 -6.68 -2.71 13.48
N PRO A 30 -5.39 -3.09 13.56
CA PRO A 30 -4.55 -2.76 14.69
C PRO A 30 -4.21 -1.28 14.73
N TYR A 31 -4.11 -0.71 15.93
CA TYR A 31 -3.51 0.61 16.13
C TYR A 31 -1.98 0.51 15.96
N ILE A 32 -1.43 1.26 15.00
CA ILE A 32 -0.02 1.18 14.65
C ILE A 32 0.68 2.52 14.92
N ARG A 33 1.79 2.46 15.65
CA ARG A 33 2.73 3.56 15.80
C ARG A 33 3.77 3.48 14.69
N TYR A 34 3.58 4.25 13.64
CA TYR A 34 4.43 4.21 12.45
C TYR A 34 5.78 4.89 12.73
N ARG A 35 6.85 4.12 12.64
CA ARG A 35 8.19 4.67 12.84
C ARG A 35 8.51 5.76 11.82
N ASP A 36 9.14 6.85 12.25
CA ASP A 36 9.50 8.02 11.43
C ASP A 36 8.30 8.77 10.78
N VAL A 37 7.07 8.55 11.27
CA VAL A 37 5.88 9.35 11.00
C VAL A 37 5.56 10.17 12.24
N PRO A 38 5.11 11.44 12.15
CA PRO A 38 4.74 12.24 13.32
C PRO A 38 3.63 11.56 14.14
N GLU A 39 3.77 11.60 15.48
CA GLU A 39 2.85 10.90 16.39
C GLU A 39 1.41 11.46 16.32
N GLN A 40 1.26 12.75 16.07
CA GLN A 40 -0.05 13.40 15.88
C GLN A 40 -0.85 12.85 14.71
N GLU A 41 -0.22 12.17 13.76
CA GLU A 41 -0.87 11.59 12.57
C GLU A 41 -1.43 10.18 12.82
N TYR A 42 -1.04 9.51 13.92
CA TYR A 42 -1.40 8.10 14.12
C TYR A 42 -2.91 7.87 14.22
N ASP A 43 -3.64 8.73 14.94
CA ASP A 43 -5.10 8.61 15.10
C ASP A 43 -5.83 8.86 13.78
N ILE A 44 -5.35 9.80 12.98
CA ILE A 44 -5.90 10.09 11.65
C ILE A 44 -5.68 8.89 10.74
N ILE A 45 -4.44 8.38 10.68
CA ILE A 45 -4.10 7.21 9.84
C ILE A 45 -4.90 5.98 10.26
N GLN A 46 -5.09 5.75 11.57
CA GLN A 46 -5.93 4.68 12.08
C GLN A 46 -7.40 4.83 11.64
N SER A 47 -7.93 6.03 11.71
CA SER A 47 -9.29 6.32 11.26
C SER A 47 -9.44 6.11 9.76
N LEU A 48 -8.47 6.54 8.96
CA LEU A 48 -8.45 6.33 7.51
C LEU A 48 -8.30 4.85 7.13
N ALA A 49 -7.52 4.06 7.88
CA ALA A 49 -7.39 2.62 7.67
C ALA A 49 -8.70 1.87 7.90
N LYS A 50 -9.53 2.31 8.86
CA LYS A 50 -10.90 1.80 9.03
C LYS A 50 -11.82 2.31 7.91
N ARG A 51 -11.71 3.59 7.60
CA ARG A 51 -12.56 4.26 6.60
C ARG A 51 -12.41 3.65 5.20
N VAL A 52 -11.21 3.19 4.81
CA VAL A 52 -11.01 2.55 3.51
C VAL A 52 -11.82 1.25 3.39
N LEU A 53 -11.90 0.44 4.45
CA LEU A 53 -12.75 -0.76 4.46
C LEU A 53 -14.24 -0.43 4.52
N GLU A 54 -14.64 0.58 5.30
CA GLU A 54 -16.04 1.04 5.34
C GLU A 54 -16.51 1.49 3.95
N LEU A 55 -15.75 2.36 3.27
CA LEU A 55 -16.07 2.84 1.92
C LEU A 55 -16.10 1.69 0.90
N SER A 56 -15.15 0.77 1.00
CA SER A 56 -15.10 -0.40 0.14
C SER A 56 -16.36 -1.27 0.30
N ARG A 57 -16.75 -1.56 1.54
CA ARG A 57 -17.95 -2.35 1.85
C ARG A 57 -19.23 -1.65 1.44
N GLU A 58 -19.38 -0.38 1.81
CA GLU A 58 -20.65 0.34 1.69
C GLU A 58 -20.93 0.84 0.26
N ARG A 59 -19.88 1.16 -0.49
CA ARG A 59 -19.98 1.89 -1.76
C ARG A 59 -19.29 1.24 -2.94
N ASN A 60 -18.53 0.16 -2.72
CA ASN A 60 -17.72 -0.45 -3.76
C ASN A 60 -17.72 -2.00 -3.72
N ASP A 61 -18.75 -2.61 -3.16
CA ASP A 61 -18.92 -4.08 -3.17
C ASP A 61 -17.66 -4.83 -2.69
N SER A 62 -17.01 -4.35 -1.63
CA SER A 62 -15.75 -4.88 -1.09
C SER A 62 -14.59 -4.94 -2.10
N ASN A 63 -14.62 -4.14 -3.15
CA ASN A 63 -13.51 -3.94 -4.10
C ASN A 63 -12.49 -2.92 -3.58
N GLU A 64 -11.43 -2.69 -4.35
CA GLU A 64 -10.38 -1.75 -3.95
C GLU A 64 -10.87 -0.30 -3.85
N VAL A 65 -10.48 0.37 -2.79
CA VAL A 65 -10.63 1.81 -2.58
C VAL A 65 -9.28 2.36 -2.13
N ALA A 66 -8.88 3.50 -2.67
CA ALA A 66 -7.71 4.23 -2.22
C ALA A 66 -8.11 5.52 -1.52
N ILE A 67 -7.41 5.83 -0.43
CA ILE A 67 -7.48 7.11 0.28
C ILE A 67 -6.07 7.69 0.30
N THR A 68 -5.95 8.95 -0.09
CA THR A 68 -4.70 9.72 0.02
C THR A 68 -4.90 10.86 1.01
N TYR A 69 -3.97 11.00 1.94
CA TYR A 69 -4.00 12.04 2.97
C TYR A 69 -2.66 12.79 2.99
N SER A 70 -2.69 14.11 3.01
CA SER A 70 -1.51 14.94 3.19
C SER A 70 -1.55 15.66 4.55
N TYR A 71 -0.42 15.59 5.27
CA TYR A 71 -0.19 16.41 6.46
C TYR A 71 0.85 17.52 6.18
N ASP A 72 0.90 17.99 4.93
CA ASP A 72 1.75 19.10 4.50
C ASP A 72 1.34 20.38 5.23
N PRO A 73 2.27 21.01 6.02
CA PRO A 73 1.95 22.21 6.76
C PRO A 73 1.49 23.39 5.88
N ASP A 74 2.02 23.51 4.66
CA ASP A 74 1.68 24.59 3.74
C ASP A 74 0.26 24.42 3.21
N MET A 75 -0.16 23.18 2.89
CA MET A 75 -1.54 22.89 2.48
C MET A 75 -2.53 23.12 3.62
N ILE A 76 -2.15 22.71 4.85
CA ILE A 76 -2.96 22.95 6.06
C ILE A 76 -3.17 24.45 6.26
N LEU A 77 -2.11 25.24 6.18
CA LEU A 77 -2.17 26.71 6.34
C LEU A 77 -2.98 27.37 5.23
N ALA A 78 -2.94 26.83 4.02
CA ALA A 78 -3.73 27.31 2.88
C ALA A 78 -5.22 26.94 2.98
N GLY A 79 -5.60 26.07 3.93
CA GLY A 79 -6.96 25.58 4.09
C GLY A 79 -7.41 24.65 2.95
N GLU A 80 -6.48 23.92 2.36
CA GLU A 80 -6.76 22.99 1.28
C GLU A 80 -7.48 21.72 1.78
N GLU A 81 -8.17 21.03 0.87
CA GLU A 81 -8.71 19.69 1.15
C GLU A 81 -7.55 18.69 1.21
N LEU A 82 -7.37 18.02 2.37
CA LEU A 82 -6.22 17.16 2.63
C LEU A 82 -6.45 15.68 2.34
N VAL A 83 -7.64 15.30 1.86
CA VAL A 83 -8.02 13.90 1.63
C VAL A 83 -8.58 13.74 0.22
N GLY A 84 -8.04 12.79 -0.53
CA GLY A 84 -8.59 12.32 -1.80
C GLY A 84 -9.04 10.86 -1.68
N VAL A 85 -10.08 10.48 -2.44
CA VAL A 85 -10.64 9.11 -2.43
C VAL A 85 -10.93 8.65 -3.84
N HIS A 86 -10.44 7.46 -4.20
CA HIS A 86 -10.74 6.83 -5.49
C HIS A 86 -11.26 5.40 -5.31
N PHE A 87 -12.23 5.03 -6.14
CA PHE A 87 -12.85 3.70 -6.15
C PHE A 87 -12.33 2.90 -7.34
N GLY A 88 -11.74 1.77 -7.06
CA GLY A 88 -11.23 0.83 -8.04
C GLY A 88 -12.18 -0.34 -8.32
N ASN A 89 -11.62 -1.43 -8.81
CA ASN A 89 -12.32 -2.70 -9.02
C ASN A 89 -11.75 -3.81 -8.12
N GLU A 90 -12.10 -5.08 -8.37
CA GLU A 90 -11.63 -6.23 -7.58
C GLU A 90 -10.10 -6.42 -7.64
N HIS A 91 -9.41 -5.87 -8.63
CA HIS A 91 -8.02 -6.20 -8.93
C HIS A 91 -7.07 -5.01 -8.86
N SER A 92 -7.59 -3.78 -8.89
CA SER A 92 -6.76 -2.58 -8.94
C SER A 92 -7.54 -1.31 -8.60
N VAL A 93 -6.83 -0.37 -8.04
CA VAL A 93 -7.23 1.02 -7.91
C VAL A 93 -6.11 1.91 -8.44
N ASP A 94 -6.44 2.93 -9.23
CA ASP A 94 -5.50 3.98 -9.63
C ASP A 94 -5.78 5.25 -8.80
N PRO A 95 -5.01 5.52 -7.74
CA PRO A 95 -5.26 6.68 -6.89
C PRO A 95 -5.19 8.01 -7.66
N LEU A 96 -4.37 8.07 -8.71
CA LEU A 96 -4.16 9.31 -9.48
C LEU A 96 -5.32 9.66 -10.42
N ALA A 97 -6.26 8.75 -10.63
CA ALA A 97 -7.47 9.04 -11.38
C ALA A 97 -8.42 10.00 -10.63
N ASP A 98 -8.24 10.14 -9.30
CA ASP A 98 -8.90 11.16 -8.49
C ASP A 98 -8.13 12.49 -8.55
N PRO A 99 -8.75 13.61 -8.99
CA PRO A 99 -8.07 14.90 -9.12
C PRO A 99 -7.50 15.42 -7.80
N GLN A 100 -8.17 15.18 -6.67
CA GLN A 100 -7.69 15.61 -5.36
C GLN A 100 -6.46 14.80 -4.94
N THR A 101 -6.49 13.48 -5.09
CA THR A 101 -5.31 12.62 -4.86
C THR A 101 -4.14 13.04 -5.72
N PHE A 102 -4.38 13.30 -7.03
CA PHE A 102 -3.34 13.78 -7.94
C PHE A 102 -2.73 15.09 -7.43
N HIS A 103 -3.58 16.05 -7.02
CA HIS A 103 -3.13 17.34 -6.46
C HIS A 103 -2.26 17.12 -5.21
N LEU A 104 -2.72 16.33 -4.24
CA LEU A 104 -1.98 16.05 -3.01
C LEU A 104 -0.61 15.42 -3.28
N ILE A 105 -0.54 14.41 -4.14
CA ILE A 105 0.72 13.72 -4.44
C ILE A 105 1.70 14.62 -5.20
N MET A 106 1.21 15.46 -6.12
CA MET A 106 2.06 16.27 -7.00
C MET A 106 2.48 17.62 -6.39
N LYS A 107 1.75 18.12 -5.40
CA LYS A 107 1.97 19.46 -4.83
C LYS A 107 2.51 19.44 -3.40
N SER A 108 2.27 18.38 -2.63
CA SER A 108 2.84 18.27 -1.28
C SER A 108 4.35 18.23 -1.29
N GLN A 109 4.95 18.69 -0.22
CA GLN A 109 6.36 18.55 0.08
C GLN A 109 6.77 17.07 0.14
N GLU A 110 8.07 16.82 0.21
CA GLU A 110 8.60 15.46 0.33
C GLU A 110 8.21 14.80 1.65
N CYS A 111 7.80 13.54 1.58
CA CYS A 111 7.56 12.69 2.74
C CYS A 111 6.48 13.21 3.71
N VAL A 112 5.39 13.78 3.20
CA VAL A 112 4.24 14.27 4.00
C VAL A 112 2.89 13.71 3.52
N VAL A 113 2.90 12.76 2.60
CA VAL A 113 1.68 12.11 2.09
C VAL A 113 1.59 10.68 2.60
N VAL A 114 0.41 10.30 3.01
CA VAL A 114 0.01 8.91 3.34
C VAL A 114 -0.92 8.41 2.24
N SER A 115 -0.57 7.29 1.63
CA SER A 115 -1.44 6.60 0.68
C SER A 115 -1.92 5.30 1.32
N LEU A 116 -3.24 5.09 1.34
CA LEU A 116 -3.87 3.88 1.87
C LEU A 116 -4.73 3.25 0.80
N HIS A 117 -4.78 1.93 0.72
CA HIS A 117 -5.81 1.22 -0.05
C HIS A 117 -6.09 -0.16 0.56
N ASN A 118 -7.25 -0.73 0.24
CA ASN A 118 -7.53 -2.09 0.63
C ASN A 118 -7.23 -3.07 -0.50
N HIS A 119 -6.82 -4.27 -0.13
CA HIS A 119 -6.75 -5.43 -1.02
C HIS A 119 -7.96 -6.34 -0.74
N PRO A 120 -8.80 -6.63 -1.76
CA PRO A 120 -9.97 -7.50 -1.61
C PRO A 120 -9.63 -8.93 -1.22
N SER A 121 -8.41 -9.38 -1.50
CA SER A 121 -7.90 -10.71 -1.18
C SER A 121 -6.97 -10.70 0.03
N LEU A 122 -6.31 -11.84 0.30
CA LEU A 122 -5.25 -11.97 1.30
C LEU A 122 -3.87 -11.52 0.78
N SER A 123 -3.81 -10.93 -0.41
CA SER A 123 -2.55 -10.46 -0.97
C SER A 123 -2.01 -9.27 -0.18
N LEU A 124 -0.73 -9.36 0.17
CA LEU A 124 0.02 -8.27 0.77
C LEU A 124 0.50 -7.28 -0.31
N VAL A 125 1.49 -6.47 0.01
CA VAL A 125 2.13 -5.51 -0.90
C VAL A 125 2.45 -6.15 -2.26
N SER A 126 2.06 -5.49 -3.35
CA SER A 126 2.38 -5.87 -4.73
C SER A 126 3.61 -5.09 -5.24
N LEU A 127 4.15 -5.51 -6.39
CA LEU A 127 5.22 -4.74 -7.05
C LEU A 127 4.72 -3.38 -7.59
N MET A 128 3.43 -3.30 -7.95
CA MET A 128 2.82 -2.03 -8.39
C MET A 128 2.75 -1.06 -7.22
N ASP A 129 2.40 -1.53 -6.02
CA ASP A 129 2.40 -0.72 -4.80
C ASP A 129 3.80 -0.20 -4.47
N ILE A 130 4.81 -1.07 -4.56
CA ILE A 130 6.22 -0.68 -4.35
C ILE A 130 6.63 0.39 -5.35
N ARG A 131 6.34 0.19 -6.64
CA ARG A 131 6.68 1.17 -7.69
C ARG A 131 5.96 2.50 -7.48
N PHE A 132 4.69 2.47 -7.15
CA PHE A 132 3.92 3.67 -6.84
C PHE A 132 4.52 4.41 -5.64
N PHE A 133 4.79 3.71 -4.54
CA PHE A 133 5.40 4.26 -3.34
C PHE A 133 6.78 4.90 -3.60
N LEU A 134 7.63 4.27 -4.42
CA LEU A 134 8.95 4.79 -4.74
C LEU A 134 8.89 5.98 -5.70
N ARG A 135 7.98 5.96 -6.68
CA ARG A 135 7.89 6.95 -7.74
C ARG A 135 7.62 8.37 -7.24
N TYR A 136 6.84 8.51 -6.18
CA TYR A 136 6.41 9.82 -5.69
C TYR A 136 7.13 10.19 -4.40
N HIS A 137 7.92 11.28 -4.46
CA HIS A 137 8.72 11.76 -3.33
C HIS A 137 7.87 12.23 -2.16
N SER A 138 6.69 12.77 -2.43
CA SER A 138 5.75 13.25 -1.42
C SER A 138 5.22 12.13 -0.52
N ILE A 139 5.12 10.88 -1.04
CA ILE A 139 4.61 9.76 -0.25
C ILE A 139 5.61 9.34 0.83
N LYS A 140 5.22 9.51 2.09
CA LYS A 140 5.94 9.08 3.28
C LYS A 140 5.61 7.66 3.67
N LEU A 141 4.32 7.32 3.63
CA LEU A 141 3.76 6.08 4.13
C LEU A 141 2.79 5.50 3.12
N LEU A 142 2.96 4.22 2.81
CA LEU A 142 1.98 3.42 2.10
C LEU A 142 1.40 2.38 3.07
N VAL A 143 0.07 2.33 3.19
CA VAL A 143 -0.65 1.37 4.03
C VAL A 143 -1.58 0.53 3.16
N ILE A 144 -1.50 -0.78 3.30
CA ILE A 144 -2.38 -1.74 2.64
C ILE A 144 -3.16 -2.49 3.70
N VAL A 145 -4.48 -2.44 3.60
CA VAL A 145 -5.39 -3.11 4.52
C VAL A 145 -6.09 -4.23 3.77
N THR A 146 -5.94 -5.49 4.18
CA THR A 146 -6.73 -6.56 3.57
C THR A 146 -8.18 -6.49 4.00
N ASN A 147 -9.12 -7.04 3.20
CA ASN A 147 -10.53 -7.12 3.59
C ASN A 147 -10.78 -7.94 4.88
N LEU A 148 -9.76 -8.61 5.42
CA LEU A 148 -9.79 -9.26 6.74
C LEU A 148 -9.24 -8.39 7.88
N GLY A 149 -8.83 -7.14 7.62
CA GLY A 149 -8.32 -6.21 8.63
C GLY A 149 -6.84 -6.38 8.98
N ASN A 150 -6.07 -7.21 8.24
CA ASN A 150 -4.61 -7.23 8.40
C ASN A 150 -3.99 -6.03 7.70
N VAL A 151 -2.92 -5.48 8.26
CA VAL A 151 -2.27 -4.27 7.77
C VAL A 151 -0.82 -4.55 7.40
N SER A 152 -0.43 -4.17 6.19
CA SER A 152 0.97 -4.10 5.77
C SER A 152 1.31 -2.66 5.43
N TYR A 153 2.55 -2.23 5.71
CA TYR A 153 2.93 -0.87 5.40
C TYR A 153 4.40 -0.72 5.01
N LEU A 154 4.69 0.33 4.23
CA LEU A 154 6.01 0.79 3.85
C LEU A 154 6.20 2.23 4.30
N VAL A 155 7.31 2.54 4.97
CA VAL A 155 7.67 3.91 5.40
C VAL A 155 9.03 4.28 4.83
N LYS A 156 9.15 5.46 4.21
CA LYS A 156 10.44 6.09 3.92
C LYS A 156 11.03 6.61 5.23
N SER A 157 12.08 5.97 5.74
CA SER A 157 12.75 6.38 6.98
C SER A 157 13.61 7.62 6.75
N ARG A 158 14.21 8.15 7.82
CA ARG A 158 15.20 9.24 7.72
C ARG A 158 16.46 8.86 6.94
N LYS A 159 16.69 7.56 6.70
CA LYS A 159 17.80 7.02 5.92
C LYS A 159 17.42 6.69 4.48
N TYR A 160 16.20 7.04 4.06
CA TYR A 160 15.73 6.73 2.71
C TYR A 160 16.57 7.48 1.68
N ASP A 161 17.07 6.73 0.71
CA ASP A 161 17.75 7.24 -0.46
C ASP A 161 17.02 6.80 -1.74
N TYR A 162 16.49 7.76 -2.47
CA TYR A 162 15.68 7.51 -3.65
C TYR A 162 16.43 6.76 -4.74
N ALA A 163 17.65 7.19 -5.07
CA ALA A 163 18.42 6.58 -6.16
C ALA A 163 18.73 5.12 -5.84
N SER A 164 19.24 4.85 -4.64
CA SER A 164 19.50 3.47 -4.16
C SER A 164 18.24 2.62 -4.13
N ALA A 165 17.07 3.19 -3.79
CA ALA A 165 15.82 2.45 -3.75
C ALA A 165 15.32 2.07 -5.15
N ILE A 166 15.44 2.96 -6.13
CA ILE A 166 15.12 2.69 -7.53
C ILE A 166 16.07 1.65 -8.13
N ASP A 167 17.36 1.80 -7.91
CA ASP A 167 18.35 0.83 -8.38
C ASP A 167 18.10 -0.55 -7.79
N PHE A 168 17.83 -0.61 -6.48
CA PHE A 168 17.52 -1.86 -5.79
C PHE A 168 16.26 -2.55 -6.33
N VAL A 169 15.15 -1.82 -6.54
CA VAL A 169 13.93 -2.44 -7.10
C VAL A 169 14.14 -2.92 -8.53
N ASN A 170 14.88 -2.18 -9.34
CA ASN A 170 15.20 -2.58 -10.71
C ASN A 170 16.10 -3.84 -10.75
N GLU A 171 17.10 -3.91 -9.87
CA GLU A 171 17.96 -5.08 -9.70
C GLU A 171 17.14 -6.32 -9.29
N VAL A 172 16.25 -6.17 -8.28
CA VAL A 172 15.36 -7.24 -7.83
C VAL A 172 14.45 -7.74 -8.96
N ILE A 173 13.90 -6.82 -9.76
CA ILE A 173 13.07 -7.17 -10.92
C ILE A 173 13.90 -7.93 -11.97
N ALA A 174 15.11 -7.46 -12.29
CA ALA A 174 15.98 -8.09 -13.26
C ALA A 174 16.35 -9.51 -12.84
N MET A 175 16.73 -9.73 -11.58
CA MET A 175 17.05 -11.05 -11.03
C MET A 175 15.90 -12.08 -11.14
N HIS A 176 14.65 -11.61 -11.17
CA HIS A 176 13.48 -12.48 -11.14
C HIS A 176 12.69 -12.51 -12.45
N ASN A 177 13.02 -11.65 -13.42
CA ASN A 177 12.40 -11.63 -14.76
C ASN A 177 12.77 -12.84 -15.64
N GLU A 178 13.86 -13.56 -15.31
CA GLU A 178 14.20 -14.81 -15.97
C GLU A 178 13.19 -15.94 -15.71
N ALA A 179 12.30 -15.76 -14.73
CA ALA A 179 11.19 -16.65 -14.46
C ALA A 179 9.87 -15.98 -14.90
N ASP A 180 9.52 -16.09 -16.15
CA ASP A 180 8.30 -15.60 -16.82
C ASP A 180 6.99 -16.17 -16.21
N ASN A 181 6.88 -16.13 -14.86
CA ASN A 181 5.73 -16.66 -14.14
C ASN A 181 5.43 -15.90 -12.83
N ILE A 182 4.18 -16.04 -12.39
CA ILE A 182 3.65 -15.49 -11.14
C ILE A 182 4.55 -15.76 -9.91
N ARG A 183 5.25 -16.90 -9.87
CA ARG A 183 6.16 -17.25 -8.76
C ARG A 183 7.44 -16.37 -8.73
N GLY A 184 8.00 -16.06 -9.90
CA GLY A 184 9.15 -15.15 -9.99
C GLY A 184 8.80 -13.78 -9.48
N TYR A 185 7.64 -13.26 -9.88
CA TYR A 185 7.10 -11.99 -9.42
C TYR A 185 6.90 -11.93 -7.89
N GLN A 186 6.26 -12.95 -7.30
CA GLN A 186 6.06 -13.03 -5.85
C GLN A 186 7.38 -13.13 -5.08
N LYS A 187 8.36 -13.87 -5.60
CA LYS A 187 9.70 -13.95 -5.01
C LYS A 187 10.43 -12.61 -5.06
N ALA A 188 10.31 -11.86 -6.16
CA ALA A 188 10.87 -10.53 -6.29
C ALA A 188 10.32 -9.57 -5.22
N VAL A 189 8.99 -9.53 -5.07
CA VAL A 189 8.34 -8.73 -4.02
C VAL A 189 8.82 -9.14 -2.63
N GLN A 190 8.82 -10.42 -2.32
CA GLN A 190 9.25 -10.92 -1.01
C GLN A 190 10.73 -10.60 -0.73
N TYR A 191 11.59 -10.73 -1.73
CA TYR A 191 13.01 -10.37 -1.60
C TYR A 191 13.17 -8.87 -1.36
N PHE A 192 12.45 -8.02 -2.11
CA PHE A 192 12.45 -6.57 -1.86
C PHE A 192 12.01 -6.25 -0.43
N LEU A 193 10.86 -6.74 0.01
CA LEU A 193 10.31 -6.47 1.33
C LEU A 193 11.25 -6.92 2.47
N SER A 194 11.93 -8.06 2.30
CA SER A 194 12.90 -8.57 3.28
C SER A 194 14.18 -7.74 3.36
N ASN A 195 14.54 -6.99 2.31
CA ASN A 195 15.81 -6.27 2.18
C ASN A 195 15.68 -4.75 2.03
N CYS A 196 14.45 -4.21 1.96
CA CYS A 196 14.19 -2.79 1.71
C CYS A 196 14.80 -1.86 2.79
N HIS A 197 15.10 -2.39 3.98
CA HIS A 197 15.80 -1.67 5.03
C HIS A 197 17.20 -1.18 4.61
N LYS A 198 17.83 -1.83 3.62
CA LYS A 198 19.15 -1.45 3.06
C LYS A 198 19.11 -0.09 2.37
N VAL A 199 17.94 0.28 1.84
CA VAL A 199 17.71 1.56 1.15
C VAL A 199 16.84 2.53 1.97
N GLY A 200 16.77 2.30 3.28
CA GLY A 200 16.08 3.17 4.22
C GLY A 200 14.56 3.07 4.19
N ILE A 201 13.99 1.97 3.71
CA ILE A 201 12.57 1.69 3.77
C ILE A 201 12.30 0.74 4.94
N ILE A 202 11.26 1.03 5.72
CA ILE A 202 10.74 0.16 6.78
C ILE A 202 9.51 -0.55 6.23
N TYR A 203 9.50 -1.87 6.29
CA TYR A 203 8.34 -2.72 6.02
C TYR A 203 7.92 -3.45 7.28
N ASP A 204 6.62 -3.51 7.54
CA ASP A 204 6.05 -4.35 8.60
C ASP A 204 4.66 -4.87 8.18
N ASN A 205 4.22 -5.94 8.85
CA ASN A 205 2.94 -6.61 8.60
C ASN A 205 2.30 -7.00 9.96
N ARG A 206 1.05 -6.60 10.17
CA ARG A 206 0.29 -6.73 11.43
C ARG A 206 -1.05 -7.44 11.23
#